data_3cfd5b2dc2660ee26ea5125a03ef90b4
#
_entry.id   3cfd5b2dc2660ee26ea5125a03ef90b4
#
_cell.length_a   1.000
_cell.length_b   1.000
_cell.length_c   1.000
_cell.angle_alpha   90.00
_cell.angle_beta   90.00
_cell.angle_gamma   90.00
#
_symmetry.space_group_name_H-M   'P 1'
#
loop_
_entity.id
_entity.type
_entity.pdbx_description
1 polymer ?
#
loop_
_entity_poly.entity_id
_entity_poly.type
_entity_poly.pdbx_seq_one_letter_code
_entity_poly.pdbx_strand_id
1 'polypeptide(L)'
;MKNRISIKYVFFCGTACCISSILRAQQDASQMNVLFIMADDMRPELGCYGVNVVKTPNMDRLAASGVLFQNAYCNIPVSGASRASLLTGVYPHYPDRFISFSAYASKDCPEAIPISGWFTRNGYHTISDGKVFHHISDHADSWSEPPYRNHPDGYLSLIHISGPTRRVVIPY
;
A
#
# COMPACT_ATOMS: atom_id res chain seq x y z
N MET A 1 -40.80 52.99 4.68
CA MET A 1 -39.86 52.16 5.50
C MET A 1 -39.18 51.19 4.57
N LYS A 2 -37.88 51.38 4.26
CA LYS A 2 -37.09 50.54 3.38
C LYS A 2 -36.37 49.47 4.23
N ASN A 3 -36.76 48.22 4.10
CA ASN A 3 -36.06 47.10 4.71
C ASN A 3 -34.68 46.89 4.03
N ARG A 4 -33.63 47.32 4.69
CA ARG A 4 -32.26 46.92 4.35
C ARG A 4 -32.01 45.52 4.90
N ILE A 5 -32.15 44.50 4.07
CA ILE A 5 -31.65 43.16 4.38
C ILE A 5 -30.13 43.25 4.37
N SER A 6 -29.53 42.99 5.54
CA SER A 6 -28.09 43.13 5.76
C SER A 6 -27.34 42.08 4.96
N ILE A 7 -26.56 42.50 3.98
CA ILE A 7 -25.66 41.64 3.14
C ILE A 7 -24.69 40.76 3.98
N LYS A 8 -24.51 41.09 5.23
CA LYS A 8 -23.62 40.33 6.15
C LYS A 8 -24.07 38.90 6.41
N TYR A 9 -25.37 38.58 6.35
CA TYR A 9 -25.88 37.24 6.63
C TYR A 9 -25.79 36.29 5.42
N VAL A 10 -25.76 36.81 4.21
CA VAL A 10 -25.65 35.99 2.98
C VAL A 10 -24.23 35.43 2.81
N PHE A 11 -23.19 36.20 3.20
CA PHE A 11 -21.79 35.74 3.14
C PHE A 11 -21.47 34.67 4.18
N PHE A 12 -22.10 34.72 5.34
CA PHE A 12 -21.84 33.72 6.41
C PHE A 12 -22.50 32.38 6.11
N CYS A 13 -23.61 32.35 5.43
CA CYS A 13 -24.30 31.12 5.04
C CYS A 13 -23.57 30.40 3.91
N GLY A 14 -23.00 31.13 2.94
CA GLY A 14 -22.24 30.54 1.83
C GLY A 14 -20.93 29.90 2.24
N THR A 15 -20.16 30.51 3.14
CA THR A 15 -18.90 29.96 3.66
C THR A 15 -19.13 28.75 4.55
N ALA A 16 -20.16 28.71 5.38
CA ALA A 16 -20.50 27.57 6.20
C ALA A 16 -20.89 26.32 5.37
N CYS A 17 -21.58 26.52 4.25
CA CYS A 17 -21.98 25.43 3.36
C CYS A 17 -20.78 24.84 2.59
N CYS A 18 -19.82 25.66 2.18
CA CYS A 18 -18.59 25.19 1.53
C CYS A 18 -17.69 24.42 2.48
N ILE A 19 -17.56 24.85 3.75
CA ILE A 19 -16.78 24.16 4.77
C ILE A 19 -17.38 22.79 5.10
N SER A 20 -18.71 22.68 5.16
CA SER A 20 -19.39 21.39 5.41
C SER A 20 -19.19 20.39 4.27
N SER A 21 -19.11 20.85 3.02
CA SER A 21 -18.86 20.00 1.85
C SER A 21 -17.42 19.48 1.82
N ILE A 22 -16.45 20.30 2.21
CA ILE A 22 -15.04 19.92 2.31
C ILE A 22 -14.84 18.89 3.42
N LEU A 23 -15.47 19.08 4.58
CA LEU A 23 -15.41 18.14 5.70
C LEU A 23 -16.03 16.77 5.35
N ARG A 24 -17.15 16.74 4.60
CA ARG A 24 -17.75 15.50 4.13
C ARG A 24 -16.87 14.76 3.12
N ALA A 25 -16.28 15.47 2.16
CA ALA A 25 -15.38 14.85 1.20
C ALA A 25 -14.13 14.23 1.88
N GLN A 26 -13.63 14.84 2.94
CA GLN A 26 -12.50 14.33 3.70
C GLN A 26 -12.88 13.11 4.57
N GLN A 27 -14.13 13.06 5.05
CA GLN A 27 -14.65 11.94 5.85
C GLN A 27 -14.90 10.68 4.99
N ASP A 28 -15.42 10.86 3.77
CA ASP A 28 -15.65 9.74 2.84
C ASP A 28 -14.33 9.17 2.30
N ALA A 29 -13.31 9.99 2.07
CA ALA A 29 -11.98 9.54 1.64
C ALA A 29 -11.23 8.73 2.72
N SER A 30 -11.50 8.97 4.01
CA SER A 30 -10.86 8.27 5.12
C SER A 30 -11.44 6.86 5.38
N GLN A 31 -12.51 6.47 4.69
CA GLN A 31 -13.20 5.18 4.88
C GLN A 31 -12.87 4.12 3.81
N MET A 32 -12.07 4.46 2.80
CA MET A 32 -11.70 3.50 1.75
C MET A 32 -10.69 2.48 2.25
N ASN A 33 -10.99 1.19 2.10
CA ASN A 33 -10.03 0.14 2.34
C ASN A 33 -8.96 0.11 1.25
N VAL A 34 -7.71 -0.18 1.63
CA VAL A 34 -6.58 -0.30 0.71
C VAL A 34 -6.04 -1.72 0.77
N LEU A 35 -6.07 -2.42 -0.35
CA LEU A 35 -5.44 -3.73 -0.50
C LEU A 35 -4.21 -3.58 -1.40
N PHE A 36 -3.02 -3.80 -0.83
CA PHE A 36 -1.75 -3.77 -1.53
C PHE A 36 -1.21 -5.19 -1.72
N ILE A 37 -1.17 -5.68 -2.96
CA ILE A 37 -0.70 -7.02 -3.29
C ILE A 37 0.68 -6.92 -3.93
N MET A 38 1.67 -7.59 -3.33
CA MET A 38 3.03 -7.68 -3.86
C MET A 38 3.35 -9.11 -4.30
N ALA A 39 3.88 -9.25 -5.51
CA ALA A 39 4.45 -10.50 -5.98
C ALA A 39 5.98 -10.47 -5.85
N ASP A 40 6.58 -11.60 -5.42
CA ASP A 40 8.03 -11.77 -5.34
C ASP A 40 8.53 -12.47 -6.61
N ASP A 41 9.60 -11.95 -7.20
CA ASP A 41 10.26 -12.51 -8.40
C ASP A 41 9.33 -12.79 -9.59
N MET A 42 8.21 -12.04 -9.67
CA MET A 42 7.26 -12.19 -10.78
C MET A 42 7.72 -11.38 -11.99
N ARG A 43 7.87 -12.07 -13.13
CA ARG A 43 8.11 -11.44 -14.42
C ARG A 43 6.79 -10.90 -15.01
N PRO A 44 6.83 -9.93 -15.93
CA PRO A 44 5.62 -9.38 -16.55
C PRO A 44 5.03 -10.33 -17.61
N GLU A 45 4.99 -11.63 -17.33
CA GLU A 45 4.47 -12.68 -18.22
C GLU A 45 2.99 -12.94 -17.95
N LEU A 46 2.18 -11.86 -18.02
CA LEU A 46 0.74 -11.89 -17.77
C LEU A 46 -0.04 -11.64 -19.05
N GLY A 47 -1.28 -12.13 -19.12
CA GLY A 47 -2.15 -11.91 -20.27
C GLY A 47 -2.39 -10.44 -20.58
N CYS A 48 -2.57 -9.60 -19.57
CA CYS A 48 -2.75 -8.15 -19.71
C CYS A 48 -1.54 -7.42 -20.35
N TYR A 49 -0.35 -8.04 -20.36
CA TYR A 49 0.84 -7.54 -21.08
C TYR A 49 1.02 -8.19 -22.45
N GLY A 50 0.03 -8.97 -22.93
CA GLY A 50 0.07 -9.63 -24.24
C GLY A 50 0.82 -10.96 -24.26
N VAL A 51 1.19 -11.51 -23.11
CA VAL A 51 1.90 -12.79 -22.99
C VAL A 51 0.91 -13.92 -22.74
N ASN A 52 0.87 -14.93 -23.63
CA ASN A 52 -0.13 -16.00 -23.58
C ASN A 52 0.40 -17.34 -23.01
N VAL A 53 1.59 -17.34 -22.41
CA VAL A 53 2.22 -18.55 -21.86
C VAL A 53 1.52 -19.01 -20.59
N VAL A 54 1.11 -18.06 -19.75
CA VAL A 54 0.42 -18.30 -18.48
C VAL A 54 -1.00 -17.75 -18.55
N LYS A 55 -1.96 -18.47 -18.01
CA LYS A 55 -3.34 -18.01 -17.93
C LYS A 55 -3.55 -17.20 -16.65
N THR A 56 -3.84 -15.90 -16.79
CA THR A 56 -4.00 -14.97 -15.67
C THR A 56 -5.34 -14.23 -15.66
N PRO A 57 -6.49 -14.94 -15.79
CA PRO A 57 -7.80 -14.30 -16.04
C PRO A 57 -8.23 -13.32 -14.94
N ASN A 58 -7.84 -13.53 -13.70
CA ASN A 58 -8.20 -12.64 -12.60
C ASN A 58 -7.37 -11.35 -12.62
N MET A 59 -6.06 -11.45 -12.92
CA MET A 59 -5.18 -10.29 -13.06
C MET A 59 -5.54 -9.49 -14.31
N ASP A 60 -5.87 -10.17 -15.40
CA ASP A 60 -6.31 -9.54 -16.65
C ASP A 60 -7.61 -8.75 -16.45
N ARG A 61 -8.57 -9.32 -15.71
CA ARG A 61 -9.81 -8.63 -15.34
C ARG A 61 -9.57 -7.42 -14.45
N LEU A 62 -8.66 -7.51 -13.47
CA LEU A 62 -8.28 -6.39 -12.64
C LEU A 62 -7.63 -5.28 -13.49
N ALA A 63 -6.71 -5.63 -14.36
CA ALA A 63 -6.07 -4.69 -15.27
C ALA A 63 -7.07 -3.99 -16.20
N ALA A 64 -8.09 -4.71 -16.69
CA ALA A 64 -9.13 -4.15 -17.55
C ALA A 64 -10.07 -3.17 -16.81
N SER A 65 -10.21 -3.30 -15.48
CA SER A 65 -11.07 -2.43 -14.66
C SER A 65 -10.32 -1.27 -13.99
N GLY A 66 -9.00 -1.26 -14.06
CA GLY A 66 -8.13 -0.30 -13.40
C GLY A 66 -7.15 0.39 -14.33
N VAL A 67 -6.01 0.77 -13.80
CA VAL A 67 -4.89 1.37 -14.55
C VAL A 67 -3.76 0.34 -14.70
N LEU A 68 -3.39 0.03 -15.93
CA LEU A 68 -2.26 -0.86 -16.24
C LEU A 68 -1.01 -0.02 -16.57
N PHE A 69 0.03 -0.18 -15.76
CA PHE A 69 1.35 0.42 -16.03
C PHE A 69 2.18 -0.54 -16.87
N GLN A 70 2.46 -0.19 -18.12
CA GLN A 70 3.27 -1.01 -19.01
C GLN A 70 4.77 -0.89 -18.76
N ASN A 71 5.20 0.23 -18.20
CA ASN A 71 6.61 0.54 -17.92
C ASN A 71 6.77 0.92 -16.45
N ALA A 72 6.75 -0.08 -15.56
CA ALA A 72 7.02 0.08 -14.14
C ALA A 72 8.33 -0.64 -13.78
N TYR A 73 9.21 0.05 -13.05
CA TYR A 73 10.55 -0.44 -12.72
C TYR A 73 10.80 -0.36 -11.22
N CYS A 74 11.51 -1.34 -10.68
CA CYS A 74 12.04 -1.24 -9.33
C CYS A 74 13.30 -0.35 -9.29
N ASN A 75 13.55 0.28 -8.15
CA ASN A 75 14.73 1.14 -7.99
C ASN A 75 16.03 0.33 -7.98
N ILE A 76 15.99 -0.91 -7.51
CA ILE A 76 17.13 -1.83 -7.47
C ILE A 76 16.64 -3.28 -7.60
N PRO A 77 17.29 -4.14 -8.44
CA PRO A 77 16.76 -5.46 -8.75
C PRO A 77 17.18 -6.54 -7.73
N VAL A 78 17.03 -6.25 -6.44
CA VAL A 78 17.24 -7.22 -5.34
C VAL A 78 16.15 -7.07 -4.30
N SER A 79 15.63 -8.19 -3.82
CA SER A 79 14.37 -8.27 -3.06
C SER A 79 14.36 -7.40 -1.80
N GLY A 80 15.39 -7.47 -0.95
CA GLY A 80 15.46 -6.68 0.30
C GLY A 80 15.45 -5.18 0.03
N ALA A 81 16.38 -4.72 -0.80
CA ALA A 81 16.55 -3.32 -1.12
C ALA A 81 15.36 -2.74 -1.90
N SER A 82 14.81 -3.50 -2.87
CA SER A 82 13.63 -3.08 -3.64
C SER A 82 12.41 -2.89 -2.74
N ARG A 83 12.16 -3.83 -1.81
CA ARG A 83 11.04 -3.75 -0.86
C ARG A 83 11.22 -2.61 0.13
N ALA A 84 12.42 -2.44 0.67
CA ALA A 84 12.74 -1.33 1.56
C ALA A 84 12.48 0.02 0.89
N SER A 85 12.98 0.20 -0.35
CA SER A 85 12.75 1.41 -1.13
C SER A 85 11.28 1.64 -1.44
N LEU A 86 10.55 0.61 -1.89
CA LEU A 86 9.13 0.68 -2.24
C LEU A 86 8.27 1.07 -1.03
N LEU A 87 8.48 0.39 0.11
CA LEU A 87 7.63 0.54 1.29
C LEU A 87 7.91 1.82 2.09
N THR A 88 9.10 2.41 1.93
CA THR A 88 9.47 3.70 2.57
C THR A 88 9.36 4.89 1.63
N GLY A 89 9.33 4.67 0.32
CA GLY A 89 9.40 5.74 -0.68
C GLY A 89 10.80 6.40 -0.79
N VAL A 90 11.81 5.81 -0.16
CA VAL A 90 13.19 6.34 -0.13
C VAL A 90 14.03 5.67 -1.22
N TYR A 91 14.79 6.45 -1.98
CA TYR A 91 15.67 5.93 -3.02
C TYR A 91 16.90 5.21 -2.43
N PRO A 92 17.35 4.12 -3.07
CA PRO A 92 18.65 3.51 -2.76
C PRO A 92 19.79 4.52 -2.91
N HIS A 93 20.81 4.38 -2.08
CA HIS A 93 22.01 5.22 -2.13
C HIS A 93 23.25 4.40 -1.81
N TYR A 94 24.24 4.41 -2.71
CA TYR A 94 25.51 3.75 -2.48
C TYR A 94 26.40 4.63 -1.56
N PRO A 95 27.14 4.03 -0.60
CA PRO A 95 27.28 2.60 -0.33
C PRO A 95 26.38 2.06 0.78
N ASP A 96 25.52 2.82 1.39
CA ASP A 96 24.99 2.59 2.73
C ASP A 96 23.47 2.35 2.82
N ARG A 97 22.68 2.63 1.78
CA ARG A 97 21.23 2.57 1.88
C ARG A 97 20.59 1.76 0.78
N PHE A 98 19.91 0.68 1.16
CA PHE A 98 19.11 -0.19 0.28
C PHE A 98 19.87 -0.72 -0.93
N ILE A 99 21.08 -1.25 -0.72
CA ILE A 99 21.89 -1.85 -1.78
C ILE A 99 22.06 -3.36 -1.64
N SER A 100 21.82 -3.91 -0.46
CA SER A 100 22.00 -5.33 -0.16
C SER A 100 20.75 -6.15 -0.45
N PHE A 101 20.93 -7.41 -0.85
CA PHE A 101 19.84 -8.38 -0.94
C PHE A 101 19.07 -8.50 0.40
N SER A 102 19.79 -8.43 1.52
CA SER A 102 19.24 -8.49 2.87
C SER A 102 19.08 -7.14 3.54
N ALA A 103 18.85 -6.07 2.78
CA ALA A 103 18.63 -4.74 3.34
C ALA A 103 17.43 -4.72 4.29
N TYR A 104 17.58 -3.95 5.37
CA TYR A 104 16.53 -3.65 6.33
C TYR A 104 16.17 -2.16 6.22
N ALA A 105 14.90 -1.86 5.97
CA ALA A 105 14.45 -0.48 5.93
C ALA A 105 14.66 0.23 7.27
N SER A 106 14.35 -0.43 8.37
CA SER A 106 14.52 0.08 9.74
C SER A 106 15.96 0.31 10.18
N LYS A 107 16.95 -0.34 9.51
CA LYS A 107 18.37 -0.16 9.81
C LYS A 107 19.05 0.84 8.89
N ASP A 108 18.76 0.72 7.59
CA ASP A 108 19.41 1.54 6.56
C ASP A 108 18.85 2.98 6.52
N CYS A 109 17.58 3.17 6.99
CA CYS A 109 16.91 4.46 7.01
C CYS A 109 15.89 4.52 8.17
N PRO A 110 16.36 4.54 9.44
CA PRO A 110 15.48 4.44 10.61
C PRO A 110 14.50 5.60 10.77
N GLU A 111 14.78 6.74 10.16
CA GLU A 111 13.91 7.92 10.15
C GLU A 111 12.74 7.79 9.16
N ALA A 112 12.81 6.87 8.20
CA ALA A 112 11.75 6.69 7.22
C ALA A 112 10.52 6.01 7.83
N ILE A 113 9.36 6.61 7.60
CA ILE A 113 8.08 6.04 8.02
C ILE A 113 7.59 5.15 6.87
N PRO A 114 7.48 3.83 7.07
CA PRO A 114 6.97 2.96 6.03
C PRO A 114 5.47 3.21 5.79
N ILE A 115 4.99 2.79 4.61
CA ILE A 115 3.58 2.96 4.22
C ILE A 115 2.60 2.39 5.26
N SER A 116 2.93 1.24 5.88
CA SER A 116 2.15 0.67 6.99
C SER A 116 2.05 1.63 8.17
N GLY A 117 3.17 2.16 8.64
CA GLY A 117 3.22 3.12 9.74
C GLY A 117 2.51 4.43 9.41
N TRP A 118 2.55 4.86 8.15
CA TRP A 118 1.82 6.04 7.71
C TRP A 118 0.30 5.81 7.78
N PHE A 119 -0.20 4.69 7.28
CA PHE A 119 -1.62 4.34 7.37
C PHE A 119 -2.08 4.19 8.83
N THR A 120 -1.29 3.50 9.67
CA THR A 120 -1.60 3.33 11.11
C THR A 120 -1.72 4.70 11.82
N ARG A 121 -0.81 5.63 11.56
CA ARG A 121 -0.85 7.00 12.13
C ARG A 121 -2.06 7.81 11.67
N ASN A 122 -2.64 7.44 10.53
CA ASN A 122 -3.83 8.10 9.98
C ASN A 122 -5.12 7.31 10.26
N GLY A 123 -5.13 6.44 11.28
CA GLY A 123 -6.32 5.78 11.80
C GLY A 123 -6.74 4.51 11.07
N TYR A 124 -5.92 3.99 10.15
CA TYR A 124 -6.17 2.70 9.53
C TYR A 124 -5.71 1.54 10.41
N HIS A 125 -6.46 0.46 10.38
CA HIS A 125 -6.00 -0.82 10.90
C HIS A 125 -5.19 -1.53 9.82
N THR A 126 -3.89 -1.74 10.06
CA THR A 126 -2.95 -2.27 9.05
C THR A 126 -2.54 -3.70 9.39
N ILE A 127 -2.60 -4.57 8.40
CA ILE A 127 -2.28 -6.00 8.52
C ILE A 127 -1.25 -6.38 7.45
N SER A 128 -0.26 -7.18 7.83
CA SER A 128 0.72 -7.77 6.93
C SER A 128 0.53 -9.28 6.85
N ASP A 129 0.31 -9.81 5.65
CA ASP A 129 0.23 -11.24 5.39
C ASP A 129 1.23 -11.64 4.30
N GLY A 130 2.00 -12.70 4.55
CA GLY A 130 3.05 -13.18 3.66
C GLY A 130 4.32 -12.30 3.66
N LYS A 131 5.03 -12.29 2.54
CA LYS A 131 6.30 -11.56 2.37
C LYS A 131 6.05 -10.12 1.93
N VAL A 132 5.87 -9.20 2.87
CA VAL A 132 5.77 -7.75 2.60
C VAL A 132 7.16 -7.12 2.68
N PHE A 133 7.77 -6.99 3.85
CA PHE A 133 9.21 -6.74 3.95
C PHE A 133 10.03 -7.99 3.67
N HIS A 134 11.30 -7.84 3.32
CA HIS A 134 12.18 -9.00 3.13
C HIS A 134 12.35 -9.77 4.43
N HIS A 135 12.54 -9.09 5.54
CA HIS A 135 12.59 -9.65 6.89
C HIS A 135 11.28 -9.39 7.62
N ILE A 136 10.72 -10.40 8.27
CA ILE A 136 9.47 -10.28 9.02
C ILE A 136 9.58 -9.28 10.19
N SER A 137 10.79 -9.16 10.75
CA SER A 137 11.08 -8.24 11.85
C SER A 137 11.30 -6.78 11.41
N ASP A 138 11.40 -6.53 10.09
CA ASP A 138 11.64 -5.18 9.58
C ASP A 138 10.37 -4.35 9.69
N HIS A 139 10.43 -3.24 10.44
CA HIS A 139 9.28 -2.41 10.79
C HIS A 139 8.05 -3.19 11.29
N ALA A 140 8.28 -4.27 12.06
CA ALA A 140 7.20 -5.10 12.60
C ALA A 140 6.23 -4.31 13.50
N ASP A 141 6.72 -3.26 14.14
CA ASP A 141 5.98 -2.32 14.99
C ASP A 141 5.13 -1.29 14.22
N SER A 142 5.32 -1.20 12.91
CA SER A 142 4.55 -0.29 12.05
C SER A 142 3.14 -0.80 11.71
N TRP A 143 2.86 -2.06 11.99
CA TRP A 143 1.58 -2.70 11.74
C TRP A 143 0.68 -2.68 12.98
N SER A 144 -0.64 -2.71 12.77
CA SER A 144 -1.62 -2.80 13.88
C SER A 144 -1.64 -4.18 14.54
N GLU A 145 -1.22 -5.21 13.81
CA GLU A 145 -1.07 -6.59 14.28
C GLU A 145 0.33 -7.12 13.93
N PRO A 146 0.88 -8.07 14.69
CA PRO A 146 2.16 -8.70 14.34
C PRO A 146 2.14 -9.26 12.90
N PRO A 147 3.17 -9.00 12.08
CA PRO A 147 3.23 -9.52 10.71
C PRO A 147 3.12 -11.04 10.70
N TYR A 148 2.27 -11.57 9.84
CA TYR A 148 2.06 -13.01 9.71
C TYR A 148 2.77 -13.58 8.49
N ARG A 149 3.50 -14.70 8.68
CA ARG A 149 4.08 -15.53 7.62
C ARG A 149 3.84 -17.00 7.91
N ASN A 150 3.32 -17.73 6.94
CA ASN A 150 3.07 -19.17 7.08
C ASN A 150 4.32 -20.03 7.24
N HIS A 151 5.49 -19.52 6.86
CA HIS A 151 6.74 -20.28 6.91
C HIS A 151 7.86 -19.46 7.55
N PRO A 152 8.63 -20.04 8.50
CA PRO A 152 9.73 -19.36 9.19
C PRO A 152 10.79 -18.79 8.24
N ASP A 153 11.07 -19.50 7.14
CA ASP A 153 12.11 -19.15 6.18
C ASP A 153 11.64 -18.15 5.09
N GLY A 154 10.39 -17.73 5.14
CA GLY A 154 9.86 -16.65 4.28
C GLY A 154 9.72 -16.98 2.79
N TYR A 155 10.05 -18.20 2.38
CA TYR A 155 9.86 -18.68 1.01
C TYR A 155 8.56 -19.45 0.90
N LEU A 156 7.54 -18.86 0.27
CA LEU A 156 6.46 -19.63 -0.31
C LEU A 156 7.03 -20.37 -1.53
N SER A 157 7.50 -21.58 -1.32
CA SER A 157 7.64 -22.52 -2.43
C SER A 157 6.23 -22.74 -3.00
N LEU A 158 6.07 -22.62 -4.31
CA LEU A 158 4.82 -22.90 -5.03
C LEU A 158 4.24 -24.31 -4.75
N ILE A 159 4.96 -25.16 -4.03
CA ILE A 159 4.61 -26.52 -3.65
C ILE A 159 3.84 -26.57 -2.31
N HIS A 160 3.79 -25.50 -1.53
CA HIS A 160 3.18 -25.47 -0.19
C HIS A 160 1.97 -24.55 -0.07
N ILE A 161 1.15 -24.46 -1.09
CA ILE A 161 -0.22 -23.91 -0.96
C ILE A 161 -1.12 -25.02 -0.37
N SER A 162 -0.83 -25.44 0.86
CA SER A 162 -1.66 -26.39 1.60
C SER A 162 -1.92 -25.91 3.02
N GLY A 163 -2.48 -24.71 3.13
CA GLY A 163 -3.06 -24.20 4.38
C GLY A 163 -4.38 -23.47 4.08
N PRO A 164 -5.36 -23.55 4.98
CA PRO A 164 -6.57 -22.75 4.80
C PRO A 164 -6.20 -21.28 4.78
N THR A 165 -6.43 -20.62 3.65
CA THR A 165 -6.40 -19.17 3.56
C THR A 165 -7.33 -18.63 4.64
N ARG A 166 -6.76 -17.98 5.64
CA ARG A 166 -7.54 -17.26 6.65
C ARG A 166 -8.35 -16.23 5.89
N ARG A 167 -9.67 -16.42 5.84
CA ARG A 167 -10.55 -15.41 5.25
C ARG A 167 -10.39 -14.14 6.06
N VAL A 168 -9.86 -13.11 5.43
CA VAL A 168 -9.99 -11.74 5.95
C VAL A 168 -11.48 -11.41 5.82
N VAL A 169 -12.20 -11.52 6.92
CA VAL A 169 -13.59 -11.03 6.99
C VAL A 169 -13.46 -9.54 7.18
N ILE A 170 -13.72 -8.79 6.13
CA ILE A 170 -13.89 -7.35 6.20
C ILE A 170 -15.34 -7.15 6.69
N PRO A 171 -15.59 -6.63 7.90
CA PRO A 171 -16.95 -6.27 8.29
C PRO A 171 -17.43 -5.10 7.42
N TYR A 172 -18.64 -5.20 6.92
CA TYR A 172 -19.33 -4.14 6.18
C TYR A 172 -19.68 -2.97 7.10
#